data_76f5f10851175b9246582f39ac8d5d78
#
_entry.id   76f5f10851175b9246582f39ac8d5d78
#
_cell.length_a   1.000
_cell.length_b   1.000
_cell.length_c   1.000
_cell.angle_alpha   90.00
_cell.angle_beta   90.00
_cell.angle_gamma   90.00
#
_symmetry.space_group_name_H-M   'P 1'
#
loop_
_entity.id
_entity.type
_entity.pdbx_description
1 polymer ?
#
loop_
_entity_poly.entity_id
_entity_poly.type
_entity_poly.pdbx_seq_one_letter_code
_entity_poly.pdbx_strand_id
1 'polypeptide(L)'
;MPQKTRNGARQSGVGVAKPAATRSDRIRQAIEREIISGALGPGTRLDEDSLAARHGASRTPVREALQRLASQGLIELRAHAGAFVAIPTVVELAEMFETMSFLEAACAALAARRHTAQDRRLLAAAHEVCAKAARIDDPVAFYAANGNFHGCIYAAGHNG
;
A
#
# COMPACT_ATOMS: atom_id res chain seq x y z
N MET A 1 19.35 62.83 -11.07
CA MET A 1 18.85 61.81 -12.00
C MET A 1 19.22 60.44 -11.45
N PRO A 2 18.32 59.68 -10.78
CA PRO A 2 18.57 58.28 -10.46
C PRO A 2 17.81 57.35 -11.42
N GLN A 3 18.53 56.38 -11.96
CA GLN A 3 18.01 55.35 -12.85
C GLN A 3 17.22 54.29 -12.08
N LYS A 4 16.04 54.00 -12.59
CA LYS A 4 15.19 52.86 -12.24
C LYS A 4 15.77 51.57 -12.81
N THR A 5 16.12 50.59 -11.99
CA THR A 5 16.26 49.21 -12.42
C THR A 5 15.09 48.37 -11.87
N ARG A 6 14.17 48.09 -12.75
CA ARG A 6 13.12 47.04 -12.54
C ARG A 6 13.76 45.70 -12.90
N ASN A 7 13.80 44.77 -11.97
CA ASN A 7 13.92 43.36 -12.33
C ASN A 7 13.05 42.55 -11.39
N GLY A 8 11.79 42.32 -11.83
CA GLY A 8 10.84 41.44 -11.19
C GLY A 8 10.82 40.10 -11.94
N ALA A 9 11.66 39.17 -11.56
CA ALA A 9 11.58 37.79 -12.04
C ALA A 9 10.37 37.11 -11.38
N ARG A 10 9.29 36.99 -12.13
CA ARG A 10 8.16 36.11 -11.80
C ARG A 10 8.62 34.67 -12.00
N GLN A 11 8.92 33.97 -10.93
CA GLN A 11 8.99 32.52 -10.96
C GLN A 11 7.56 31.95 -10.98
N SER A 12 7.09 31.67 -12.17
CA SER A 12 5.88 30.85 -12.41
C SER A 12 6.22 29.38 -12.14
N GLY A 13 6.01 28.93 -10.90
CA GLY A 13 6.00 27.52 -10.57
C GLY A 13 4.84 26.85 -11.31
N VAL A 14 5.13 26.13 -12.38
CA VAL A 14 4.17 25.24 -13.06
C VAL A 14 3.98 24.04 -12.16
N GLY A 15 2.98 24.11 -11.29
CA GLY A 15 2.48 22.96 -10.58
C GLY A 15 1.87 22.00 -11.60
N VAL A 16 2.56 20.91 -11.91
CA VAL A 16 2.02 19.82 -12.73
C VAL A 16 0.90 19.18 -11.92
N ALA A 17 -0.33 19.55 -12.22
CA ALA A 17 -1.52 18.94 -11.65
C ALA A 17 -1.48 17.43 -11.97
N LYS A 18 -1.47 16.58 -10.94
CA LYS A 18 -1.55 15.12 -11.10
C LYS A 18 -2.81 14.80 -11.91
N PRO A 19 -2.70 14.10 -13.05
CA PRO A 19 -3.86 13.82 -13.89
C PRO A 19 -4.93 13.11 -13.06
N ALA A 20 -6.19 13.49 -13.28
CA ALA A 20 -7.33 12.88 -12.59
C ALA A 20 -7.33 11.36 -12.85
N ALA A 21 -7.51 10.58 -11.78
CA ALA A 21 -7.52 9.12 -11.86
C ALA A 21 -8.56 8.64 -12.88
N THR A 22 -8.11 7.82 -13.84
CA THR A 22 -8.97 7.24 -14.86
C THR A 22 -10.00 6.28 -14.25
N ARG A 23 -10.99 5.86 -15.02
CA ARG A 23 -11.96 4.85 -14.55
C ARG A 23 -11.28 3.51 -14.29
N SER A 24 -10.32 3.14 -15.11
CA SER A 24 -9.48 1.96 -14.95
C SER A 24 -8.64 2.04 -13.65
N ASP A 25 -8.05 3.22 -13.33
CA ASP A 25 -7.30 3.42 -12.09
C ASP A 25 -8.17 3.25 -10.85
N ARG A 26 -9.40 3.77 -10.88
CA ARG A 26 -10.35 3.62 -9.75
C ARG A 26 -10.75 2.16 -9.53
N ILE A 27 -11.02 1.41 -10.61
CA ILE A 27 -11.34 -0.01 -10.55
C ILE A 27 -10.14 -0.79 -10.00
N ARG A 28 -8.93 -0.55 -10.53
CA ARG A 28 -7.70 -1.17 -10.06
C ARG A 28 -7.51 -0.96 -8.55
N GLN A 29 -7.60 0.28 -8.08
CA GLN A 29 -7.44 0.61 -6.66
C GLN A 29 -8.52 -0.02 -5.77
N ALA A 30 -9.75 -0.18 -6.27
CA ALA A 30 -10.81 -0.84 -5.52
C ALA A 30 -10.50 -2.33 -5.33
N ILE A 31 -10.15 -3.04 -6.41
CA ILE A 31 -9.78 -4.45 -6.37
C ILE A 31 -8.53 -4.67 -5.50
N GLU A 32 -7.50 -3.83 -5.65
CA GLU A 32 -6.28 -3.86 -4.84
C GLU A 32 -6.59 -3.77 -3.33
N ARG A 33 -7.45 -2.84 -2.92
CA ARG A 33 -7.88 -2.74 -1.52
C ARG A 33 -8.62 -3.99 -1.04
N GLU A 34 -9.47 -4.59 -1.87
CA GLU A 34 -10.20 -5.81 -1.53
C GLU A 34 -9.25 -7.02 -1.37
N ILE A 35 -8.19 -7.10 -2.19
CA ILE A 35 -7.14 -8.13 -2.05
C ILE A 35 -6.36 -7.89 -0.75
N ILE A 36 -5.88 -6.67 -0.51
CA ILE A 36 -5.09 -6.33 0.68
C ILE A 36 -5.89 -6.53 1.98
N SER A 37 -7.19 -6.22 1.97
CA SER A 37 -8.06 -6.43 3.13
C SER A 37 -8.49 -7.88 3.34
N GLY A 38 -8.16 -8.79 2.40
CA GLY A 38 -8.59 -10.19 2.43
C GLY A 38 -10.04 -10.43 1.99
N ALA A 39 -10.78 -9.39 1.58
CA ALA A 39 -12.14 -9.54 1.03
C ALA A 39 -12.14 -10.35 -0.28
N LEU A 40 -11.06 -10.26 -1.04
CA LEU A 40 -10.75 -11.13 -2.17
C LEU A 40 -9.52 -11.97 -1.80
N GLY A 41 -9.73 -13.16 -1.29
CA GLY A 41 -8.65 -14.05 -0.86
C GLY A 41 -7.86 -14.66 -2.03
N PRO A 42 -6.68 -15.26 -1.74
CA PRO A 42 -5.86 -15.93 -2.75
C PRO A 42 -6.66 -16.98 -3.53
N GLY A 43 -6.46 -17.04 -4.84
CA GLY A 43 -7.16 -17.95 -5.75
C GLY A 43 -8.59 -17.54 -6.11
N THR A 44 -9.13 -16.46 -5.55
CA THR A 44 -10.46 -15.95 -5.91
C THR A 44 -10.49 -15.58 -7.39
N ARG A 45 -11.51 -16.10 -8.12
CA ARG A 45 -11.74 -15.75 -9.52
C ARG A 45 -12.33 -14.35 -9.63
N LEU A 46 -11.75 -13.54 -10.49
CA LEU A 46 -12.18 -12.18 -10.81
C LEU A 46 -12.93 -12.19 -12.16
N ASP A 47 -14.26 -12.17 -12.09
CA ASP A 47 -15.10 -12.19 -13.28
C ASP A 47 -15.27 -10.78 -13.87
N GLU A 48 -14.92 -10.61 -15.13
CA GLU A 48 -14.94 -9.31 -15.82
C GLU A 48 -16.36 -8.70 -15.86
N ASP A 49 -17.38 -9.51 -16.06
CA ASP A 49 -18.76 -9.03 -16.20
C ASP A 49 -19.31 -8.59 -14.85
N SER A 50 -19.07 -9.38 -13.81
CA SER A 50 -19.42 -9.01 -12.43
C SER A 50 -18.72 -7.73 -12.00
N LEU A 51 -17.43 -7.59 -12.32
CA LEU A 51 -16.66 -6.37 -12.03
C LEU A 51 -17.19 -5.17 -12.82
N ALA A 52 -17.50 -5.35 -14.11
CA ALA A 52 -18.07 -4.30 -14.95
C ALA A 52 -19.41 -3.80 -14.38
N ALA A 53 -20.29 -4.72 -14.01
CA ALA A 53 -21.59 -4.40 -13.39
C ALA A 53 -21.41 -3.68 -12.06
N ARG A 54 -20.56 -4.19 -11.17
CA ARG A 54 -20.30 -3.63 -9.82
C ARG A 54 -19.72 -2.21 -9.87
N HIS A 55 -18.87 -1.91 -10.86
CA HIS A 55 -18.26 -0.60 -11.03
C HIS A 55 -19.00 0.31 -12.03
N GLY A 56 -20.14 -0.11 -12.58
CA GLY A 56 -20.89 0.62 -13.60
C GLY A 56 -20.02 0.98 -14.80
N ALA A 57 -19.17 0.06 -15.28
CA ALA A 57 -18.19 0.26 -16.33
C ALA A 57 -18.42 -0.72 -17.49
N SER A 58 -17.81 -0.45 -18.66
CA SER A 58 -17.67 -1.45 -19.70
C SER A 58 -16.51 -2.42 -19.39
N ARG A 59 -16.39 -3.52 -20.13
CA ARG A 59 -15.32 -4.50 -19.98
C ARG A 59 -13.92 -3.92 -20.20
N THR A 60 -13.77 -2.93 -21.09
CA THR A 60 -12.45 -2.36 -21.44
C THR A 60 -11.69 -1.82 -20.22
N PRO A 61 -12.21 -0.85 -19.43
CA PRO A 61 -11.48 -0.36 -18.25
C PRO A 61 -11.30 -1.41 -17.17
N VAL A 62 -12.14 -2.46 -17.11
CA VAL A 62 -11.95 -3.60 -16.21
C VAL A 62 -10.73 -4.42 -16.64
N ARG A 63 -10.62 -4.77 -17.91
CA ARG A 63 -9.47 -5.49 -18.47
C ARG A 63 -8.17 -4.74 -18.27
N GLU A 64 -8.15 -3.44 -18.51
CA GLU A 64 -6.98 -2.59 -18.26
C GLU A 64 -6.58 -2.62 -16.77
N ALA A 65 -7.56 -2.55 -15.87
CA ALA A 65 -7.32 -2.64 -14.44
C ALA A 65 -6.73 -4.00 -14.05
N LEU A 66 -7.30 -5.10 -14.56
CA LEU A 66 -6.81 -6.45 -14.33
C LEU A 66 -5.40 -6.66 -14.91
N GLN A 67 -5.11 -6.17 -16.12
CA GLN A 67 -3.77 -6.24 -16.70
C GLN A 67 -2.72 -5.54 -15.82
N ARG A 68 -3.05 -4.37 -15.28
CA ARG A 68 -2.16 -3.64 -14.36
C ARG A 68 -1.97 -4.37 -13.03
N LEU A 69 -3.01 -4.98 -12.48
CA LEU A 69 -2.89 -5.81 -11.28
C LEU A 69 -2.04 -7.05 -11.53
N ALA A 70 -2.15 -7.65 -12.73
CA ALA A 70 -1.30 -8.78 -13.13
C ALA A 70 0.16 -8.37 -13.27
N SER A 71 0.45 -7.20 -13.85
CA SER A 71 1.83 -6.69 -13.93
C SER A 71 2.45 -6.36 -12.56
N GLN A 72 1.61 -6.18 -11.54
CA GLN A 72 2.03 -5.99 -10.15
C GLN A 72 2.14 -7.31 -9.35
N GLY A 73 1.82 -8.45 -9.98
CA GLY A 73 1.83 -9.75 -9.31
C GLY A 73 0.67 -10.01 -8.34
N LEU A 74 -0.33 -9.11 -8.28
CA LEU A 74 -1.48 -9.27 -7.38
C LEU A 74 -2.52 -10.27 -7.92
N ILE A 75 -2.56 -10.48 -9.22
CA ILE A 75 -3.43 -11.44 -9.88
C ILE A 75 -2.70 -12.20 -10.98
N GLU A 76 -3.22 -13.35 -11.35
CA GLU A 76 -2.79 -14.15 -12.48
C GLU A 76 -3.84 -14.11 -13.59
N LEU A 77 -3.42 -13.86 -14.82
CA LEU A 77 -4.25 -14.02 -16.01
C LEU A 77 -3.99 -15.41 -16.60
N ARG A 78 -4.98 -16.29 -16.49
CA ARG A 78 -4.87 -17.66 -17.02
C ARG A 78 -5.58 -17.73 -18.38
N ALA A 79 -4.88 -18.20 -19.40
CA ALA A 79 -5.43 -18.34 -20.75
C ALA A 79 -6.72 -19.18 -20.71
N HIS A 80 -7.78 -18.69 -21.34
CA HIS A 80 -9.11 -19.31 -21.41
C HIS A 80 -9.82 -19.55 -20.05
N ALA A 81 -9.21 -19.22 -18.92
CA ALA A 81 -9.76 -19.41 -17.59
C ALA A 81 -10.14 -18.11 -16.88
N GLY A 82 -9.54 -16.97 -17.27
CA GLY A 82 -9.81 -15.66 -16.71
C GLY A 82 -8.75 -15.15 -15.73
N ALA A 83 -9.14 -14.23 -14.86
CA ALA A 83 -8.26 -13.63 -13.86
C ALA A 83 -8.50 -14.24 -12.47
N PHE A 84 -7.44 -14.40 -11.69
CA PHE A 84 -7.49 -14.96 -10.33
C PHE A 84 -6.56 -14.18 -9.42
N VAL A 85 -6.93 -14.01 -8.16
CA VAL A 85 -6.03 -13.45 -7.14
C VAL A 85 -4.83 -14.39 -7.00
N ALA A 86 -3.62 -13.84 -7.02
CA ALA A 86 -2.38 -14.62 -6.96
C ALA A 86 -2.29 -15.42 -5.66
N ILE A 87 -1.72 -16.60 -5.75
CA ILE A 87 -1.41 -17.46 -4.61
C ILE A 87 0.11 -17.52 -4.52
N PRO A 88 0.75 -16.76 -3.62
CA PRO A 88 2.20 -16.81 -3.50
C PRO A 88 2.64 -18.20 -3.02
N THR A 89 3.73 -18.70 -3.57
CA THR A 89 4.37 -19.93 -3.12
C THR A 89 5.04 -19.73 -1.77
N VAL A 90 5.34 -20.81 -1.06
CA VAL A 90 6.09 -20.75 0.21
C VAL A 90 7.46 -20.13 0.02
N VAL A 91 8.10 -20.38 -1.12
CA VAL A 91 9.42 -19.80 -1.46
C VAL A 91 9.30 -18.29 -1.64
N GLU A 92 8.35 -17.82 -2.45
CA GLU A 92 8.10 -16.38 -2.64
C GLU A 92 7.76 -15.68 -1.32
N LEU A 93 6.97 -16.31 -0.47
CA LEU A 93 6.68 -15.77 0.88
C LEU A 93 7.95 -15.65 1.71
N ALA A 94 8.83 -16.66 1.70
CA ALA A 94 10.09 -16.63 2.42
C ALA A 94 11.00 -15.51 1.93
N GLU A 95 11.15 -15.33 0.61
CA GLU A 95 11.90 -14.24 -0.01
C GLU A 95 11.34 -12.85 0.31
N MET A 96 10.01 -12.73 0.32
CA MET A 96 9.34 -11.49 0.74
C MET A 96 9.62 -11.15 2.21
N PHE A 97 9.54 -12.13 3.11
CA PHE A 97 9.85 -11.93 4.53
C PHE A 97 11.32 -11.61 4.75
N GLU A 98 12.23 -12.24 4.02
CA GLU A 98 13.65 -11.92 4.07
C GLU A 98 13.90 -10.46 3.68
N THR A 99 13.39 -10.03 2.52
CA THR A 99 13.49 -8.64 2.06
C THR A 99 12.88 -7.65 3.06
N MET A 100 11.68 -7.97 3.59
CA MET A 100 10.99 -7.14 4.57
C MET A 100 11.81 -6.99 5.85
N SER A 101 12.49 -8.05 6.31
CA SER A 101 13.31 -8.01 7.51
C SER A 101 14.47 -7.00 7.42
N PHE A 102 15.11 -6.88 6.26
CA PHE A 102 16.15 -5.87 6.02
C PHE A 102 15.60 -4.45 6.06
N LEU A 103 14.45 -4.23 5.44
CA LEU A 103 13.80 -2.91 5.43
C LEU A 103 13.34 -2.51 6.85
N GLU A 104 12.75 -3.43 7.58
CA GLU A 104 12.31 -3.19 8.96
C GLU A 104 13.48 -2.92 9.91
N ALA A 105 14.58 -3.65 9.75
CA ALA A 105 15.80 -3.40 10.51
C ALA A 105 16.35 -1.99 10.22
N ALA A 106 16.34 -1.55 8.97
CA ALA A 106 16.74 -0.19 8.59
C ALA A 106 15.81 0.87 9.19
N CYS A 107 14.48 0.66 9.15
CA CYS A 107 13.49 1.55 9.75
C CYS A 107 13.68 1.63 11.28
N ALA A 108 13.87 0.51 11.95
CA ALA A 108 14.13 0.46 13.40
C ALA A 108 15.42 1.20 13.76
N ALA A 109 16.50 1.05 12.98
CA ALA A 109 17.74 1.76 13.17
C ALA A 109 17.60 3.29 12.99
N LEU A 110 16.75 3.73 12.06
CA LEU A 110 16.42 5.15 11.89
C LEU A 110 15.59 5.66 13.08
N ALA A 111 14.56 4.93 13.48
CA ALA A 111 13.73 5.25 14.64
C ALA A 111 14.55 5.36 15.93
N ALA A 112 15.47 4.43 16.16
CA ALA A 112 16.35 4.44 17.33
C ALA A 112 17.20 5.73 17.44
N ARG A 113 17.57 6.32 16.27
CA ARG A 113 18.40 7.54 16.23
C ARG A 113 17.61 8.84 16.19
N ARG A 114 16.34 8.81 15.76
CA ARG A 114 15.59 10.01 15.42
C ARG A 114 14.33 10.22 16.25
N HIS A 115 13.87 9.18 17.00
CA HIS A 115 12.63 9.24 17.75
C HIS A 115 12.59 10.40 18.74
N THR A 116 11.42 11.00 18.89
CA THR A 116 11.10 11.96 19.94
C THR A 116 10.61 11.26 21.21
N ALA A 117 10.49 12.00 22.31
CA ALA A 117 9.86 11.48 23.54
C ALA A 117 8.39 11.09 23.29
N GLN A 118 7.70 11.73 22.34
CA GLN A 118 6.34 11.38 21.95
C GLN A 118 6.30 10.06 21.19
N ASP A 119 7.19 9.86 20.21
CA ASP A 119 7.27 8.60 19.45
C ASP A 119 7.54 7.41 20.37
N ARG A 120 8.43 7.58 21.35
CA ARG A 120 8.73 6.55 22.36
C ARG A 120 7.48 6.15 23.15
N ARG A 121 6.64 7.12 23.55
CA ARG A 121 5.39 6.83 24.27
C ARG A 121 4.40 6.08 23.39
N LEU A 122 4.23 6.51 22.14
CA LEU A 122 3.35 5.86 21.18
C LEU A 122 3.81 4.42 20.88
N LEU A 123 5.09 4.22 20.68
CA LEU A 123 5.67 2.91 20.42
C LEU A 123 5.48 1.97 21.62
N ALA A 124 5.70 2.44 22.84
CA ALA A 124 5.47 1.65 24.05
C ALA A 124 4.00 1.25 24.19
N ALA A 125 3.07 2.18 23.95
CA ALA A 125 1.64 1.90 23.98
C ALA A 125 1.22 0.87 22.89
N ALA A 126 1.73 1.02 21.67
CA ALA A 126 1.46 0.08 20.59
C ALA A 126 2.03 -1.33 20.89
N HIS A 127 3.22 -1.40 21.49
CA HIS A 127 3.83 -2.66 21.93
C HIS A 127 2.96 -3.37 22.98
N GLU A 128 2.44 -2.65 23.97
CA GLU A 128 1.54 -3.22 24.98
C GLU A 128 0.26 -3.81 24.38
N VAL A 129 -0.32 -3.13 23.38
CA VAL A 129 -1.50 -3.64 22.65
C VAL A 129 -1.15 -4.90 21.89
N CYS A 130 -0.02 -4.90 21.17
CA CYS A 130 0.47 -6.06 20.42
C CYS A 130 0.76 -7.25 21.35
N ALA A 131 1.43 -7.02 22.49
CA ALA A 131 1.74 -8.05 23.48
C ALA A 131 0.48 -8.66 24.13
N LYS A 132 -0.57 -7.86 24.32
CA LYS A 132 -1.89 -8.37 24.78
C LYS A 132 -2.55 -9.22 23.70
N ALA A 133 -2.59 -8.73 22.46
CA ALA A 133 -3.18 -9.45 21.33
C ALA A 133 -2.50 -10.81 21.08
N ALA A 134 -1.18 -10.89 21.29
CA ALA A 134 -0.42 -12.14 21.16
C ALA A 134 -0.79 -13.22 22.22
N ARG A 135 -1.46 -12.84 23.32
CA ARG A 135 -1.87 -13.77 24.40
C ARG A 135 -3.30 -14.32 24.21
N ILE A 136 -4.10 -13.63 23.43
CA ILE A 136 -5.42 -14.09 23.06
C ILE A 136 -5.28 -14.76 21.67
N ASP A 137 -5.73 -15.99 21.53
CA ASP A 137 -5.62 -16.74 20.28
C ASP A 137 -6.57 -16.16 19.18
N ASP A 138 -6.30 -14.89 18.83
CA ASP A 138 -7.02 -14.13 17.79
C ASP A 138 -6.01 -13.57 16.78
N PRO A 139 -5.77 -14.29 15.67
CA PRO A 139 -4.84 -13.86 14.64
C PRO A 139 -5.20 -12.53 13.99
N VAL A 140 -6.48 -12.18 13.89
CA VAL A 140 -6.94 -10.93 13.28
C VAL A 140 -6.59 -9.75 14.16
N ALA A 141 -6.88 -9.84 15.47
CA ALA A 141 -6.50 -8.82 16.45
C ALA A 141 -4.99 -8.66 16.54
N PHE A 142 -4.25 -9.78 16.54
CA PHE A 142 -2.79 -9.75 16.54
C PHE A 142 -2.23 -9.07 15.30
N TYR A 143 -2.71 -9.43 14.11
CA TYR A 143 -2.25 -8.83 12.84
C TYR A 143 -2.47 -7.32 12.82
N ALA A 144 -3.64 -6.85 13.23
CA ALA A 144 -3.96 -5.43 13.29
C ALA A 144 -3.05 -4.67 14.29
N ALA A 145 -2.84 -5.24 15.49
CA ALA A 145 -1.99 -4.65 16.51
C ALA A 145 -0.51 -4.62 16.08
N ASN A 146 -0.02 -5.69 15.46
CA ASN A 146 1.33 -5.80 14.92
C ASN A 146 1.57 -4.77 13.81
N GLY A 147 0.63 -4.61 12.88
CA GLY A 147 0.72 -3.59 11.84
C GLY A 147 0.80 -2.17 12.41
N ASN A 148 0.02 -1.87 13.46
CA ASN A 148 0.09 -0.58 14.14
C ASN A 148 1.45 -0.37 14.84
N PHE A 149 2.00 -1.40 15.48
CA PHE A 149 3.33 -1.33 16.12
C PHE A 149 4.43 -1.02 15.10
N HIS A 150 4.47 -1.72 13.97
CA HIS A 150 5.41 -1.42 12.88
C HIS A 150 5.20 -0.02 12.31
N GLY A 151 3.95 0.42 12.14
CA GLY A 151 3.62 1.78 11.73
C GLY A 151 4.21 2.86 12.65
N CYS A 152 4.22 2.63 13.97
CA CYS A 152 4.86 3.52 14.92
C CYS A 152 6.40 3.55 14.75
N ILE A 153 7.04 2.41 14.44
CA ILE A 153 8.48 2.36 14.13
C ILE A 153 8.79 3.19 12.89
N TYR A 154 8.00 3.02 11.81
CA TYR A 154 8.22 3.75 10.56
C TYR A 154 8.06 5.25 10.75
N ALA A 155 7.02 5.69 11.48
CA ALA A 155 6.80 7.10 11.79
C ALA A 155 7.94 7.69 12.62
N ALA A 156 8.44 6.96 13.64
CA ALA A 156 9.54 7.39 14.50
C ALA A 156 10.89 7.52 13.74
N GLY A 157 11.01 6.93 12.57
CA GLY A 157 12.16 7.08 11.68
C GLY A 157 12.29 8.45 11.05
N HIS A 158 11.20 9.26 11.01
CA HIS A 158 11.14 10.59 10.38
C HIS A 158 11.84 10.64 9.02
N ASN A 159 11.54 9.64 8.18
CA ASN A 159 12.09 9.46 6.85
C ASN A 159 10.95 9.54 5.82
N GLY A 160 10.43 10.75 5.65
CA GLY A 160 9.37 11.07 4.70
C GLY A 160 9.90 11.79 3.48
#